data_3a0d60a3113d5e4edbc5545f478f3a6c
#
_entry.id   3a0d60a3113d5e4edbc5545f478f3a6c
#
_cell.length_a   1.000
_cell.length_b   1.000
_cell.length_c   1.000
_cell.angle_alpha   90.00
_cell.angle_beta   90.00
_cell.angle_gamma   90.00
#
_symmetry.space_group_name_H-M   'P 1'
#
loop_
_entity.id
_entity.type
_entity.pdbx_description
1 polymer ?
#
loop_
_entity_poly.entity_id
_entity_poly.type
_entity_poly.pdbx_seq_one_letter_code
_entity_poly.pdbx_strand_id
1 'polypeptide(L)'
;AYQETPPYEVLYTNWLSYEEVLKLKRVEEMVEIYYNSCQFAKTLLVLKESFESPFQMFEELAKEYEAKGYFVNTPSRSYRYRILLDFAASREPEKEELFRELLTCDYYLRENAKSRPDFCMDLLPFYREISDFYEKEEKCPQYLKDYQGYHAKQMMKMTHMERFHYPVWEEDAAKIMRRRTGVYVLYDYQKRNPLTMDAKMTLIFWGK
;
A
#
# COMPACT_ATOMS: atom_id res chain seq x y z
N ALA A 1 -28.85 16.81 -19.32
CA ALA A 1 -29.74 15.63 -19.42
C ALA A 1 -29.39 14.63 -18.33
N TYR A 2 -30.35 13.83 -17.96
CA TYR A 2 -30.22 12.78 -16.96
C TYR A 2 -30.58 11.44 -17.59
N GLN A 3 -30.07 10.35 -17.03
CA GLN A 3 -30.51 9.00 -17.34
C GLN A 3 -31.96 8.83 -16.86
N GLU A 4 -32.83 8.22 -17.69
CA GLU A 4 -34.25 8.05 -17.37
C GLU A 4 -34.55 6.95 -16.36
N THR A 5 -33.58 6.06 -16.12
CA THR A 5 -33.67 4.94 -15.17
C THR A 5 -32.66 5.10 -14.03
N PRO A 6 -32.92 4.53 -12.84
CA PRO A 6 -31.95 4.52 -11.76
C PRO A 6 -30.57 4.00 -12.24
N PRO A 7 -29.50 4.64 -11.79
CA PRO A 7 -29.36 5.63 -10.70
C PRO A 7 -29.61 7.11 -11.07
N TYR A 8 -30.26 7.44 -12.17
CA TYR A 8 -30.60 8.81 -12.60
C TYR A 8 -29.39 9.74 -12.74
N GLU A 9 -28.30 9.20 -13.25
CA GLU A 9 -27.05 9.94 -13.39
C GLU A 9 -27.13 11.07 -14.40
N VAL A 10 -26.36 12.15 -14.13
CA VAL A 10 -26.18 13.24 -15.08
C VAL A 10 -25.41 12.74 -16.29
N LEU A 11 -25.97 12.93 -17.48
CA LEU A 11 -25.32 12.56 -18.75
C LEU A 11 -24.51 13.73 -19.30
N TYR A 12 -25.06 14.96 -19.25
CA TYR A 12 -24.38 16.19 -19.63
C TYR A 12 -25.11 17.40 -19.05
N THR A 13 -24.41 18.53 -19.02
CA THR A 13 -24.96 19.83 -18.59
C THR A 13 -24.71 20.89 -19.69
N ASN A 14 -25.08 22.16 -19.43
CA ASN A 14 -24.71 23.26 -20.33
C ASN A 14 -23.21 23.58 -20.32
N TRP A 15 -22.47 23.10 -19.33
CA TRP A 15 -21.04 23.37 -19.11
C TRP A 15 -20.15 22.13 -19.23
N LEU A 16 -20.73 20.93 -19.20
CA LEU A 16 -20.01 19.65 -19.29
C LEU A 16 -20.64 18.78 -20.36
N SER A 17 -19.86 18.37 -21.34
CA SER A 17 -20.21 17.40 -22.34
C SER A 17 -20.36 16.00 -21.72
N TYR A 18 -20.98 15.08 -22.46
CA TYR A 18 -21.08 13.66 -22.03
C TYR A 18 -19.70 13.02 -21.81
N GLU A 19 -18.75 13.31 -22.67
CA GLU A 19 -17.39 12.77 -22.58
C GLU A 19 -16.66 13.28 -21.34
N GLU A 20 -16.83 14.57 -20.99
CA GLU A 20 -16.26 15.14 -19.77
C GLU A 20 -16.89 14.55 -18.51
N VAL A 21 -18.20 14.32 -18.51
CA VAL A 21 -18.88 13.64 -17.38
C VAL A 21 -18.36 12.21 -17.23
N LEU A 22 -18.21 11.47 -18.33
CA LEU A 22 -17.69 10.11 -18.32
C LEU A 22 -16.23 10.06 -17.81
N LYS A 23 -15.41 11.03 -18.23
CA LYS A 23 -14.03 11.19 -17.74
C LYS A 23 -14.01 11.43 -16.22
N LEU A 24 -14.85 12.34 -15.70
CA LEU A 24 -14.92 12.61 -14.27
C LEU A 24 -15.36 11.38 -13.47
N LYS A 25 -16.31 10.59 -13.95
CA LYS A 25 -16.72 9.32 -13.31
C LYS A 25 -15.58 8.31 -13.23
N ARG A 26 -14.77 8.20 -14.27
CA ARG A 26 -13.59 7.33 -14.25
C ARG A 26 -12.54 7.79 -13.24
N VAL A 27 -12.33 9.10 -13.13
CA VAL A 27 -11.44 9.68 -12.10
C VAL A 27 -12.01 9.42 -10.70
N GLU A 28 -13.31 9.60 -10.50
CA GLU A 28 -14.00 9.29 -9.25
C GLU A 28 -13.78 7.82 -8.84
N GLU A 29 -13.93 6.88 -9.76
CA GLU A 29 -13.67 5.45 -9.49
C GLU A 29 -12.22 5.19 -9.06
N MET A 30 -11.23 5.87 -9.66
CA MET A 30 -9.84 5.77 -9.22
C MET A 30 -9.64 6.33 -7.82
N VAL A 31 -10.29 7.44 -7.49
CA VAL A 31 -10.26 8.02 -6.14
C VAL A 31 -10.88 7.04 -5.12
N GLU A 32 -12.02 6.43 -5.44
CA GLU A 32 -12.64 5.42 -4.56
C GLU A 32 -11.74 4.20 -4.34
N ILE A 33 -11.15 3.67 -5.40
CA ILE A 33 -10.32 2.47 -5.34
C ILE A 33 -9.02 2.73 -4.59
N TYR A 34 -8.34 3.85 -4.85
CA TYR A 34 -6.97 4.07 -4.39
C TYR A 34 -6.87 5.02 -3.21
N TYR A 35 -7.66 6.07 -3.16
CA TYR A 35 -7.60 7.06 -2.09
C TYR A 35 -8.57 6.77 -0.95
N ASN A 36 -9.88 6.69 -1.22
CA ASN A 36 -10.91 6.53 -0.19
C ASN A 36 -10.83 5.16 0.50
N SER A 37 -10.31 4.15 -0.17
CA SER A 37 -10.02 2.84 0.45
C SER A 37 -8.97 2.90 1.54
N CYS A 38 -8.15 3.94 1.59
CA CYS A 38 -6.99 4.11 2.47
C CYS A 38 -5.95 2.98 2.40
N GLN A 39 -5.99 2.13 1.37
CA GLN A 39 -5.10 0.96 1.25
C GLN A 39 -3.74 1.30 0.65
N PHE A 40 -3.58 2.47 0.06
CA PHE A 40 -2.40 2.86 -0.72
C PHE A 40 -1.83 4.20 -0.21
N ALA A 41 -2.05 4.51 1.07
CA ALA A 41 -1.79 5.83 1.64
C ALA A 41 -0.31 6.23 1.55
N LYS A 42 0.62 5.30 1.84
CA LYS A 42 2.06 5.57 1.78
C LYS A 42 2.54 5.73 0.33
N THR A 43 2.04 4.89 -0.56
CA THR A 43 2.37 4.95 -1.99
C THR A 43 1.87 6.25 -2.62
N LEU A 44 0.60 6.62 -2.40
CA LEU A 44 0.02 7.86 -2.94
C LEU A 44 0.68 9.11 -2.39
N LEU A 45 1.14 9.09 -1.14
CA LEU A 45 1.85 10.22 -0.53
C LEU A 45 3.11 10.60 -1.32
N VAL A 46 3.81 9.62 -1.87
CA VAL A 46 5.03 9.86 -2.67
C VAL A 46 4.68 10.02 -4.15
N LEU A 47 3.80 9.18 -4.68
CA LEU A 47 3.46 9.17 -6.11
C LEU A 47 2.89 10.50 -6.61
N LYS A 48 2.07 11.18 -5.79
CA LYS A 48 1.49 12.49 -6.14
C LYS A 48 2.54 13.56 -6.45
N GLU A 49 3.75 13.45 -5.90
CA GLU A 49 4.84 14.41 -6.14
C GLU A 49 5.38 14.36 -7.58
N SER A 50 5.03 13.32 -8.34
CA SER A 50 5.39 13.14 -9.76
C SER A 50 4.38 13.77 -10.73
N PHE A 51 3.36 14.47 -10.20
CA PHE A 51 2.28 15.07 -10.99
C PHE A 51 2.03 16.53 -10.58
N GLU A 52 1.51 17.32 -11.50
CA GLU A 52 1.15 18.73 -11.23
C GLU A 52 0.01 18.85 -10.20
N SER A 53 -0.87 17.84 -10.14
CA SER A 53 -1.97 17.77 -9.18
C SER A 53 -2.41 16.34 -8.91
N PRO A 54 -3.05 16.08 -7.75
CA PRO A 54 -3.69 14.79 -7.49
C PRO A 54 -4.76 14.43 -8.54
N PHE A 55 -5.47 15.42 -9.09
CA PHE A 55 -6.44 15.20 -10.14
C PHE A 55 -5.77 14.62 -11.40
N GLN A 56 -4.65 15.21 -11.85
CA GLN A 56 -3.90 14.70 -12.99
C GLN A 56 -3.41 13.26 -12.76
N MET A 57 -2.92 12.96 -11.56
CA MET A 57 -2.49 11.60 -11.22
C MET A 57 -3.63 10.58 -11.41
N PHE A 58 -4.80 10.86 -10.85
CA PHE A 58 -5.95 9.95 -10.99
C PHE A 58 -6.52 9.94 -12.41
N GLU A 59 -6.44 11.04 -13.14
CA GLU A 59 -6.81 11.09 -14.55
C GLU A 59 -5.91 10.18 -15.41
N GLU A 60 -4.61 10.23 -15.21
CA GLU A 60 -3.67 9.38 -15.93
C GLU A 60 -3.83 7.90 -15.55
N LEU A 61 -4.07 7.61 -14.27
CA LEU A 61 -4.39 6.25 -13.82
C LEU A 61 -5.71 5.74 -14.43
N ALA A 62 -6.72 6.60 -14.55
CA ALA A 62 -7.98 6.24 -15.20
C ALA A 62 -7.79 5.93 -16.69
N LYS A 63 -6.93 6.65 -17.40
CA LYS A 63 -6.56 6.36 -18.80
C LYS A 63 -5.87 4.99 -18.92
N GLU A 64 -5.00 4.64 -17.97
CA GLU A 64 -4.35 3.33 -17.92
C GLU A 64 -5.37 2.20 -17.70
N TYR A 65 -6.33 2.41 -16.78
CA TYR A 65 -7.44 1.49 -16.53
C TYR A 65 -8.31 1.28 -17.77
N GLU A 66 -8.61 2.35 -18.51
CA GLU A 66 -9.38 2.28 -19.75
C GLU A 66 -8.63 1.50 -20.82
N ALA A 67 -7.35 1.84 -21.05
CA ALA A 67 -6.51 1.21 -22.05
C ALA A 67 -6.37 -0.30 -21.84
N LYS A 68 -6.36 -0.75 -20.57
CA LYS A 68 -6.26 -2.17 -20.19
C LYS A 68 -7.62 -2.87 -19.97
N GLY A 69 -8.73 -2.14 -20.15
CA GLY A 69 -10.07 -2.68 -19.98
C GLY A 69 -10.47 -3.03 -18.55
N TYR A 70 -9.81 -2.43 -17.55
CA TYR A 70 -10.03 -2.72 -16.13
C TYR A 70 -11.34 -2.18 -15.57
N PHE A 71 -12.00 -1.25 -16.25
CA PHE A 71 -13.35 -0.81 -15.91
C PHE A 71 -14.42 -1.87 -16.25
N VAL A 72 -14.13 -2.74 -17.21
CA VAL A 72 -15.01 -3.84 -17.60
C VAL A 72 -14.65 -5.11 -16.83
N ASN A 73 -13.35 -5.43 -16.77
CA ASN A 73 -12.80 -6.59 -16.08
C ASN A 73 -12.16 -6.13 -14.77
N THR A 74 -12.99 -5.89 -13.76
CA THR A 74 -12.55 -5.30 -12.49
C THR A 74 -11.43 -6.11 -11.84
N PRO A 75 -10.25 -5.51 -11.62
CA PRO A 75 -9.11 -6.17 -10.99
C PRO A 75 -9.41 -6.60 -9.55
N SER A 76 -8.87 -7.76 -9.15
CA SER A 76 -8.92 -8.17 -7.77
C SER A 76 -8.16 -7.18 -6.87
N ARG A 77 -8.52 -7.15 -5.57
CA ARG A 77 -7.88 -6.27 -4.60
C ARG A 77 -6.36 -6.40 -4.58
N SER A 78 -5.84 -7.62 -4.58
CA SER A 78 -4.38 -7.87 -4.59
C SER A 78 -3.73 -7.43 -5.90
N TYR A 79 -4.42 -7.58 -7.04
CA TYR A 79 -3.89 -7.17 -8.34
C TYR A 79 -3.82 -5.65 -8.51
N ARG A 80 -4.64 -4.87 -7.77
CA ARG A 80 -4.57 -3.40 -7.75
C ARG A 80 -3.23 -2.87 -7.26
N TYR A 81 -2.55 -3.58 -6.34
CA TYR A 81 -1.19 -3.24 -5.92
C TYR A 81 -0.20 -3.35 -7.07
N ARG A 82 -0.34 -4.41 -7.88
CA ARG A 82 0.52 -4.59 -9.07
C ARG A 82 0.27 -3.51 -10.11
N ILE A 83 -0.99 -3.18 -10.38
CA ILE A 83 -1.35 -2.10 -11.31
C ILE A 83 -0.72 -0.77 -10.88
N LEU A 84 -0.83 -0.43 -9.60
CA LEU A 84 -0.28 0.81 -9.08
C LEU A 84 1.25 0.83 -9.13
N LEU A 85 1.90 -0.33 -8.89
CA LEU A 85 3.35 -0.45 -9.07
C LEU A 85 3.76 -0.21 -10.53
N ASP A 86 3.10 -0.90 -11.48
CA ASP A 86 3.41 -0.78 -12.89
C ASP A 86 3.19 0.66 -13.39
N PHE A 87 2.12 1.32 -12.92
CA PHE A 87 1.84 2.73 -13.20
C PHE A 87 2.94 3.65 -12.65
N ALA A 88 3.30 3.50 -11.36
CA ALA A 88 4.33 4.30 -10.72
C ALA A 88 5.72 4.10 -11.36
N ALA A 89 6.10 2.84 -11.62
CA ALA A 89 7.36 2.49 -12.27
C ALA A 89 7.43 2.98 -13.72
N SER A 90 6.33 3.02 -14.45
CA SER A 90 6.29 3.60 -15.80
C SER A 90 6.54 5.11 -15.80
N ARG A 91 6.14 5.80 -14.73
CA ARG A 91 6.31 7.25 -14.57
C ARG A 91 7.69 7.62 -14.04
N GLU A 92 8.21 6.83 -13.09
CA GLU A 92 9.45 7.06 -12.35
C GLU A 92 10.25 5.75 -12.25
N PRO A 93 10.85 5.26 -13.35
CA PRO A 93 11.54 3.96 -13.36
C PRO A 93 12.67 3.85 -12.34
N GLU A 94 13.35 4.94 -12.05
CA GLU A 94 14.45 5.00 -11.09
C GLU A 94 13.98 4.90 -9.63
N LYS A 95 12.67 5.05 -9.37
CA LYS A 95 12.05 4.91 -8.05
C LYS A 95 11.27 3.60 -7.88
N GLU A 96 11.40 2.64 -8.79
CA GLU A 96 10.66 1.37 -8.72
C GLU A 96 10.89 0.65 -7.38
N GLU A 97 12.14 0.59 -6.88
CA GLU A 97 12.45 -0.03 -5.58
C GLU A 97 11.70 0.67 -4.44
N LEU A 98 11.64 2.00 -4.44
CA LEU A 98 10.89 2.77 -3.46
C LEU A 98 9.40 2.45 -3.51
N PHE A 99 8.78 2.43 -4.69
CA PHE A 99 7.36 2.11 -4.84
C PHE A 99 7.04 0.66 -4.44
N ARG A 100 7.94 -0.29 -4.69
CA ARG A 100 7.81 -1.67 -4.18
C ARG A 100 7.77 -1.69 -2.65
N GLU A 101 8.66 -0.97 -1.99
CA GLU A 101 8.69 -0.92 -0.53
C GLU A 101 7.46 -0.21 0.05
N LEU A 102 7.00 0.89 -0.56
CA LEU A 102 5.79 1.60 -0.15
C LEU A 102 4.55 0.71 -0.27
N LEU A 103 4.36 0.04 -1.41
CA LEU A 103 3.26 -0.90 -1.62
C LEU A 103 3.34 -2.12 -0.69
N THR A 104 4.54 -2.59 -0.39
CA THR A 104 4.76 -3.64 0.61
C THR A 104 4.30 -3.17 2.00
N CYS A 105 4.64 -1.94 2.39
CA CYS A 105 4.18 -1.34 3.64
C CYS A 105 2.66 -1.20 3.67
N ASP A 106 2.06 -0.59 2.64
CA ASP A 106 0.61 -0.41 2.52
C ASP A 106 -0.13 -1.76 2.59
N TYR A 107 0.42 -2.81 1.95
CA TYR A 107 -0.15 -4.14 1.97
C TYR A 107 -0.12 -4.76 3.36
N TYR A 108 1.04 -4.82 4.01
CA TYR A 108 1.18 -5.46 5.31
C TYR A 108 0.62 -4.63 6.48
N LEU A 109 0.35 -3.36 6.30
CA LEU A 109 -0.48 -2.61 7.24
C LEU A 109 -1.90 -3.19 7.35
N ARG A 110 -2.44 -3.75 6.26
CA ARG A 110 -3.81 -4.27 6.19
C ARG A 110 -3.90 -5.78 6.22
N GLU A 111 -2.99 -6.47 5.56
CA GLU A 111 -3.11 -7.91 5.27
C GLU A 111 -2.11 -8.74 6.08
N ASN A 112 -2.64 -9.64 6.90
CA ASN A 112 -1.86 -10.77 7.42
C ASN A 112 -1.88 -11.89 6.39
N ALA A 113 -1.13 -11.72 5.31
CA ALA A 113 -1.19 -12.61 4.16
C ALA A 113 -0.49 -13.95 4.43
N LYS A 114 -1.13 -15.03 3.97
CA LYS A 114 -0.53 -16.40 4.03
C LYS A 114 0.57 -16.61 2.99
N SER A 115 0.49 -15.91 1.87
CA SER A 115 1.48 -15.95 0.79
C SER A 115 2.01 -14.56 0.52
N ARG A 116 3.31 -14.48 0.26
CA ARG A 116 3.97 -13.22 -0.08
C ARG A 116 3.57 -12.78 -1.48
N PRO A 117 3.13 -11.52 -1.68
CA PRO A 117 2.91 -10.96 -3.02
C PRO A 117 4.21 -10.90 -3.84
N ASP A 118 4.08 -11.06 -5.15
CA ASP A 118 5.21 -11.06 -6.10
C ASP A 118 5.87 -9.70 -6.28
N PHE A 119 5.17 -8.62 -5.95
CA PHE A 119 5.72 -7.27 -6.00
C PHE A 119 6.62 -6.94 -4.79
N CYS A 120 6.54 -7.71 -3.70
CA CYS A 120 7.38 -7.50 -2.52
C CYS A 120 8.82 -7.92 -2.77
N MET A 121 9.78 -7.22 -2.13
CA MET A 121 11.18 -7.60 -2.15
C MET A 121 11.41 -8.97 -1.53
N ASP A 122 12.45 -9.70 -1.97
CA ASP A 122 12.76 -11.01 -1.41
C ASP A 122 13.27 -10.90 0.05
N LEU A 123 12.66 -11.65 0.96
CA LEU A 123 13.06 -11.73 2.37
C LEU A 123 13.96 -12.93 2.70
N LEU A 124 14.18 -13.86 1.76
CA LEU A 124 14.99 -15.05 2.00
C LEU A 124 16.38 -14.72 2.58
N PRO A 125 17.10 -13.68 2.11
CA PRO A 125 18.39 -13.32 2.67
C PRO A 125 18.34 -12.93 4.16
N PHE A 126 17.18 -12.49 4.66
CA PHE A 126 16.98 -11.97 6.02
C PHE A 126 16.20 -12.92 6.93
N TYR A 127 15.82 -14.08 6.40
CA TYR A 127 15.00 -15.05 7.14
C TYR A 127 15.63 -15.48 8.46
N ARG A 128 16.96 -15.67 8.50
CA ARG A 128 17.68 -16.04 9.72
C ARG A 128 17.58 -14.96 10.78
N GLU A 129 17.81 -13.71 10.41
CA GLU A 129 17.72 -12.57 11.35
C GLU A 129 16.29 -12.42 11.89
N ILE A 130 15.28 -12.62 11.04
CA ILE A 130 13.86 -12.60 11.45
C ILE A 130 13.55 -13.76 12.41
N SER A 131 14.02 -14.96 12.12
CA SER A 131 13.85 -16.12 13.02
C SER A 131 14.50 -15.89 14.37
N ASP A 132 15.75 -15.42 14.38
CA ASP A 132 16.51 -15.09 15.59
C ASP A 132 15.81 -14.05 16.45
N PHE A 133 15.12 -13.08 15.81
CA PHE A 133 14.30 -12.09 16.53
C PHE A 133 13.18 -12.79 17.31
N TYR A 134 12.37 -13.60 16.67
CA TYR A 134 11.25 -14.25 17.33
C TYR A 134 11.70 -15.24 18.42
N GLU A 135 12.83 -15.92 18.23
CA GLU A 135 13.42 -16.79 19.26
C GLU A 135 13.93 -16.01 20.49
N LYS A 136 14.43 -14.78 20.28
CA LYS A 136 14.80 -13.87 21.38
C LYS A 136 13.56 -13.33 22.11
N GLU A 137 12.53 -12.94 21.36
CA GLU A 137 11.27 -12.46 21.92
C GLU A 137 10.55 -13.56 22.74
N GLU A 138 10.65 -14.85 22.33
CA GLU A 138 10.13 -15.97 23.12
C GLU A 138 10.82 -16.10 24.49
N LYS A 139 12.13 -15.87 24.55
CA LYS A 139 12.92 -16.01 25.79
C LYS A 139 12.89 -14.75 26.66
N CYS A 140 12.93 -13.58 26.02
CA CYS A 140 13.01 -12.28 26.69
C CYS A 140 12.27 -11.22 25.87
N PRO A 141 10.93 -11.08 26.04
CA PRO A 141 10.11 -10.16 25.28
C PRO A 141 10.51 -8.70 25.47
N GLN A 142 10.95 -8.04 24.41
CA GLN A 142 11.24 -6.60 24.41
C GLN A 142 10.19 -5.81 23.63
N TYR A 143 9.85 -6.28 22.45
CA TYR A 143 8.90 -5.67 21.53
C TYR A 143 7.51 -6.31 21.59
N LEU A 144 7.45 -7.63 21.81
CA LEU A 144 6.23 -8.45 21.85
C LEU A 144 5.84 -8.84 23.29
N LYS A 145 5.87 -7.87 24.21
CA LYS A 145 5.61 -8.10 25.65
C LYS A 145 4.26 -8.73 25.96
N ASP A 146 3.23 -8.44 25.14
CA ASP A 146 1.88 -9.00 25.32
C ASP A 146 1.76 -10.46 24.83
N TYR A 147 2.82 -10.98 24.21
CA TYR A 147 2.91 -12.35 23.74
C TYR A 147 3.71 -13.26 24.70
N GLN A 148 3.85 -12.85 25.96
CA GLN A 148 4.55 -13.66 26.98
C GLN A 148 3.91 -15.05 27.08
N GLY A 149 4.73 -16.10 26.95
CA GLY A 149 4.28 -17.50 26.94
C GLY A 149 3.92 -18.05 25.56
N TYR A 150 3.98 -17.23 24.49
CA TYR A 150 3.82 -17.71 23.13
C TYR A 150 5.16 -18.18 22.55
N HIS A 151 5.13 -19.27 21.79
CA HIS A 151 6.30 -19.71 21.05
C HIS A 151 6.56 -18.84 19.79
N ALA A 152 7.82 -18.75 19.35
CA ALA A 152 8.24 -17.99 18.19
C ALA A 152 7.33 -18.21 16.96
N LYS A 153 7.03 -19.48 16.62
CA LYS A 153 6.12 -19.85 15.52
C LYS A 153 4.69 -19.36 15.67
N GLN A 154 4.21 -19.17 16.90
CA GLN A 154 2.88 -18.62 17.13
C GLN A 154 2.87 -17.11 16.94
N MET A 155 3.91 -16.42 17.44
CA MET A 155 4.08 -14.98 17.23
C MET A 155 4.20 -14.64 15.74
N MET A 156 4.96 -15.43 14.96
CA MET A 156 5.08 -15.28 13.49
C MET A 156 3.74 -15.42 12.73
N LYS A 157 2.74 -16.11 13.30
CA LYS A 157 1.41 -16.20 12.69
C LYS A 157 0.52 -14.99 12.98
N MET A 158 0.80 -14.27 14.06
CA MET A 158 -0.01 -13.14 14.54
C MET A 158 0.63 -11.80 14.18
N THR A 159 1.86 -11.82 13.72
CA THR A 159 2.66 -10.66 13.32
C THR A 159 3.33 -10.90 11.99
N HIS A 160 3.87 -9.86 11.38
CA HIS A 160 4.68 -9.96 10.17
C HIS A 160 5.86 -9.03 10.29
N MET A 161 7.01 -9.40 9.71
CA MET A 161 8.21 -8.57 9.71
C MET A 161 8.70 -8.35 8.28
N GLU A 162 8.96 -7.08 7.95
CA GLU A 162 9.57 -6.65 6.70
C GLU A 162 10.86 -5.87 6.95
N ARG A 163 11.74 -5.86 5.96
CA ARG A 163 12.95 -5.05 5.96
C ARG A 163 12.89 -4.02 4.84
N PHE A 164 13.06 -2.75 5.21
CA PHE A 164 12.98 -1.61 4.28
C PHE A 164 14.29 -0.84 4.22
N HIS A 165 14.62 -0.32 3.05
CA HIS A 165 15.73 0.60 2.82
C HIS A 165 15.25 2.06 2.80
N TYR A 166 13.94 2.26 2.59
CA TYR A 166 13.31 3.57 2.67
C TYR A 166 12.50 3.69 3.96
N PRO A 167 12.46 4.87 4.59
CA PRO A 167 11.70 5.07 5.84
C PRO A 167 10.19 5.21 5.54
N VAL A 168 9.58 4.11 5.09
CA VAL A 168 8.16 4.02 4.70
C VAL A 168 7.17 4.36 5.83
N TRP A 169 7.63 4.42 7.07
CA TRP A 169 6.85 4.82 8.25
C TRP A 169 6.70 6.34 8.39
N GLU A 170 7.51 7.14 7.70
CA GLU A 170 7.41 8.60 7.72
C GLU A 170 6.11 9.07 7.03
N GLU A 171 5.69 10.29 7.36
CA GLU A 171 4.49 10.93 6.78
C GLU A 171 4.84 12.11 5.87
N ASP A 172 6.11 12.27 5.55
CA ASP A 172 6.67 13.30 4.68
C ASP A 172 7.35 12.65 3.50
N ALA A 173 6.87 12.93 2.29
CA ALA A 173 7.39 12.35 1.06
C ALA A 173 8.89 12.60 0.87
N ALA A 174 9.39 13.80 1.18
CA ALA A 174 10.80 14.14 1.04
C ALA A 174 11.69 13.35 2.02
N LYS A 175 11.17 12.97 3.18
CA LYS A 175 11.88 12.10 4.14
C LYS A 175 11.85 10.66 3.66
N ILE A 176 10.72 10.17 3.16
CA ILE A 176 10.57 8.81 2.63
C ILE A 176 11.54 8.58 1.46
N MET A 177 11.68 9.52 0.55
CA MET A 177 12.54 9.38 -0.62
C MET A 177 14.04 9.29 -0.31
N ARG A 178 14.46 9.48 0.94
CA ARG A 178 15.85 9.34 1.35
C ARG A 178 16.17 7.91 1.76
N ARG A 179 16.80 7.16 0.86
CA ARG A 179 17.27 5.79 1.14
C ARG A 179 18.14 5.75 2.39
N ARG A 180 17.95 4.74 3.23
CA ARG A 180 18.68 4.50 4.47
C ARG A 180 19.23 3.07 4.53
N THR A 181 20.03 2.78 5.54
CA THR A 181 20.37 1.39 5.90
C THR A 181 19.09 0.64 6.26
N GLY A 182 18.97 -0.60 5.83
CA GLY A 182 17.76 -1.40 6.03
C GLY A 182 17.31 -1.46 7.49
N VAL A 183 16.04 -1.18 7.72
CA VAL A 183 15.38 -1.20 9.03
C VAL A 183 14.28 -2.24 9.01
N TYR A 184 14.17 -3.03 10.08
CA TYR A 184 13.09 -3.98 10.22
C TYR A 184 11.85 -3.31 10.81
N VAL A 185 10.70 -3.65 10.24
CA VAL A 185 9.38 -3.17 10.68
C VAL A 185 8.51 -4.37 11.02
N LEU A 186 8.01 -4.40 12.24
CA LEU A 186 7.11 -5.42 12.75
C LEU A 186 5.66 -4.90 12.66
N TYR A 187 4.79 -5.67 12.05
CA TYR A 187 3.34 -5.46 11.96
C TYR A 187 2.64 -6.40 12.94
N ASP A 188 1.92 -5.86 13.92
CA ASP A 188 1.16 -6.62 14.92
C ASP A 188 -0.34 -6.57 14.59
N TYR A 189 -0.89 -7.69 14.13
CA TYR A 189 -2.28 -7.79 13.71
C TYR A 189 -3.26 -7.99 14.85
N GLN A 190 -2.80 -8.29 16.07
CA GLN A 190 -3.64 -8.32 17.26
C GLN A 190 -3.89 -6.90 17.80
N LYS A 191 -3.08 -5.93 17.39
CA LYS A 191 -3.15 -4.52 17.79
C LYS A 191 -3.45 -3.64 16.61
N ARG A 192 -4.64 -3.80 16.04
CA ARG A 192 -5.10 -2.96 14.94
C ARG A 192 -5.67 -1.64 15.44
N ASN A 193 -5.47 -0.60 14.66
CA ASN A 193 -6.19 0.65 14.84
C ASN A 193 -7.69 0.40 14.57
N PRO A 194 -8.60 0.70 15.52
CA PRO A 194 -10.02 0.39 15.34
C PRO A 194 -10.71 1.20 14.26
N LEU A 195 -10.14 2.35 13.86
CA LEU A 195 -10.72 3.21 12.82
C LEU A 195 -10.20 2.85 11.43
N THR A 196 -8.88 2.66 11.30
CA THR A 196 -8.25 2.40 10.00
C THR A 196 -8.06 0.92 9.70
N MET A 197 -8.19 0.06 10.72
CA MET A 197 -7.89 -1.38 10.67
C MET A 197 -6.43 -1.70 10.35
N ASP A 198 -5.54 -0.72 10.41
CA ASP A 198 -4.10 -0.92 10.22
C ASP A 198 -3.48 -1.67 11.39
N ALA A 199 -2.57 -2.58 11.09
CA ALA A 199 -1.75 -3.24 12.08
C ALA A 199 -0.86 -2.23 12.81
N LYS A 200 -0.59 -2.47 14.09
CA LYS A 200 0.40 -1.65 14.80
C LYS A 200 1.78 -1.89 14.20
N MET A 201 2.39 -0.83 13.72
CA MET A 201 3.74 -0.84 13.17
C MET A 201 4.76 -0.49 14.26
N THR A 202 5.84 -1.27 14.36
CA THR A 202 6.93 -1.05 15.32
C THR A 202 8.28 -1.20 14.62
N LEU A 203 9.13 -0.20 14.75
CA LEU A 203 10.50 -0.25 14.23
C LEU A 203 11.36 -1.11 15.13
N ILE A 204 12.12 -2.04 14.55
CA ILE A 204 13.03 -2.91 15.25
C ILE A 204 14.45 -2.45 15.01
N PHE A 205 15.12 -2.08 16.07
CA PHE A 205 16.53 -1.72 16.05
C PHE A 205 17.32 -2.84 16.71
N TRP A 206 18.11 -3.57 15.91
CA TRP A 206 19.03 -4.57 16.45
C TRP A 206 20.08 -3.84 17.29
N GLY A 207 20.14 -4.10 18.57
CA GLY A 207 21.26 -3.66 19.39
C GLY A 207 22.55 -4.19 18.77
N LYS A 208 23.51 -3.26 18.54
CA LYS A 208 24.86 -3.61 18.14
C LYS A 208 25.54 -4.47 19.18
#